data_fa29c3b86dfe1e0a5e72a456253d9db5
#
_entry.id   fa29c3b86dfe1e0a5e72a456253d9db5
#
_cell.length_a   1.000
_cell.length_b   1.000
_cell.length_c   1.000
_cell.angle_alpha   90.00
_cell.angle_beta   90.00
_cell.angle_gamma   90.00
#
_symmetry.space_group_name_H-M   'P 1'
#
loop_
_entity.id
_entity.type
_entity.pdbx_description
1 polymer ?
#
loop_
_entity_poly.entity_id
_entity_poly.type
_entity_poly.pdbx_seq_one_letter_code
_entity_poly.pdbx_strand_id
1 'polypeptide(L)'
;ADDVELRPLEPFYRIRFADGSTFEPQSDPAALRREVAKLSPEDAAGFERFMRLSETACAVGFERLGDVPFSSPLQMLQQGPMLLRLGAYRSIYGLVASHVRSEKLRTALSFHPLLIGGNPFRAPGIYSLIPYLEWKWGVHFAMGGTGALVRGLAGLIKGQGHDIRLGCEVDSIDVEKGRATGVTLATGEQIHADLVVSNADSAFTYGQLLRKVPRRRWSARKLARARYSMGLFLWYFGTKVQYPDVAHHTILLGPRYKGLLRDIFDRRILAEDFSLYLHRPTATDPSLAPHGCDAFYVLSPVPHLKGDVDWTREAEPYRRRIARFLEASVLPDLGRNIVTSKIMTPLDFRDRLNAPLGAGFGLEPIFTQSAWFRPHNKSEDIDNLYLVGAGTHPGAGLPGVLSSARILDKVVPDARIRA
;
A
#
# COMPACT_ATOMS: atom_id res chain seq x y z
N ALA A 1 -11.69 -12.79 16.71
CA ALA A 1 -11.15 -11.53 17.29
C ALA A 1 -10.05 -11.84 18.30
N ASP A 2 -10.06 -13.04 18.90
CA ASP A 2 -9.15 -13.39 20.00
C ASP A 2 -7.78 -13.90 19.53
N ASP A 3 -7.57 -14.06 18.24
CA ASP A 3 -6.34 -14.62 17.66
C ASP A 3 -5.20 -13.62 17.48
N VAL A 4 -5.49 -12.31 17.53
CA VAL A 4 -4.50 -11.25 17.33
C VAL A 4 -4.84 -10.04 18.22
N GLU A 5 -3.92 -9.71 19.13
CA GLU A 5 -4.03 -8.49 19.96
C GLU A 5 -3.68 -7.27 19.09
N LEU A 6 -4.60 -6.27 19.07
CA LEU A 6 -4.38 -4.98 18.41
C LEU A 6 -4.20 -3.89 19.44
N ARG A 7 -3.15 -3.07 19.30
CA ARG A 7 -2.89 -1.91 20.15
C ARG A 7 -3.02 -0.62 19.36
N PRO A 8 -3.80 0.37 19.87
CA PRO A 8 -3.85 1.68 19.27
C PRO A 8 -2.50 2.40 19.42
N LEU A 9 -2.17 3.20 18.42
CA LEU A 9 -0.96 4.02 18.39
C LEU A 9 -1.32 5.49 18.61
N GLU A 10 -0.60 6.14 19.53
CA GLU A 10 -0.68 7.58 19.77
C GLU A 10 0.74 8.16 19.93
N PRO A 11 1.14 9.11 19.12
CA PRO A 11 0.44 9.58 17.90
C PRO A 11 0.34 8.47 16.85
N PHE A 12 -0.57 8.61 15.89
CA PHE A 12 -0.69 7.67 14.77
C PHE A 12 0.63 7.48 14.05
N TYR A 13 1.30 8.60 13.77
CA TYR A 13 2.65 8.71 13.22
C TYR A 13 3.20 10.11 13.49
N ARG A 14 4.50 10.25 13.39
CA ARG A 14 5.18 11.57 13.40
C ARG A 14 5.65 11.90 11.99
N ILE A 15 5.19 13.02 11.42
CA ILE A 15 5.80 13.61 10.23
C ILE A 15 6.85 14.62 10.70
N ARG A 16 8.09 14.48 10.21
CA ARG A 16 9.16 15.44 10.41
C ARG A 16 9.52 16.07 9.07
N PHE A 17 9.40 17.38 8.99
CA PHE A 17 9.75 18.17 7.83
C PHE A 17 11.25 18.49 7.80
N ALA A 18 11.76 18.91 6.62
CA ALA A 18 13.17 19.18 6.42
C ALA A 18 13.73 20.30 7.33
N ASP A 19 12.89 21.23 7.79
CA ASP A 19 13.26 22.30 8.73
C ASP A 19 13.20 21.86 10.20
N GLY A 20 12.93 20.59 10.48
CA GLY A 20 12.85 20.01 11.81
C GLY A 20 11.48 20.15 12.49
N SER A 21 10.53 20.91 11.93
CA SER A 21 9.18 20.97 12.48
C SER A 21 8.46 19.62 12.34
N THR A 22 7.48 19.36 13.22
CA THR A 22 6.75 18.08 13.27
C THR A 22 5.25 18.28 13.17
N PHE A 23 4.56 17.23 12.73
CA PHE A 23 3.11 17.08 12.77
C PHE A 23 2.78 15.67 13.27
N GLU A 24 1.95 15.59 14.31
CA GLU A 24 1.62 14.34 15.01
C GLU A 24 0.11 14.16 15.08
N PRO A 25 -0.51 13.55 14.04
CA PRO A 25 -1.95 13.29 14.09
C PRO A 25 -2.28 12.24 15.16
N GLN A 26 -3.43 12.45 15.81
CA GLN A 26 -3.89 11.62 16.92
C GLN A 26 -5.42 11.62 17.00
N SER A 27 -5.99 10.72 17.80
CA SER A 27 -7.43 10.51 17.89
C SER A 27 -8.17 11.66 18.61
N ASP A 28 -7.53 12.35 19.58
CA ASP A 28 -8.12 13.50 20.23
C ASP A 28 -8.30 14.69 19.27
N PRO A 29 -9.57 15.13 19.01
CA PRO A 29 -9.82 16.24 18.10
C PRO A 29 -9.17 17.56 18.54
N ALA A 30 -9.09 17.81 19.85
CA ALA A 30 -8.49 19.04 20.36
C ALA A 30 -6.97 19.03 20.17
N ALA A 31 -6.32 17.89 20.36
CA ALA A 31 -4.92 17.72 20.14
C ALA A 31 -4.56 17.82 18.63
N LEU A 32 -5.36 17.20 17.76
CA LEU A 32 -5.18 17.32 16.32
C LEU A 32 -5.31 18.78 15.83
N ARG A 33 -6.27 19.54 16.37
CA ARG A 33 -6.39 20.99 16.08
C ARG A 33 -5.17 21.77 16.55
N ARG A 34 -4.60 21.44 17.71
CA ARG A 34 -3.35 22.06 18.19
C ARG A 34 -2.18 21.79 17.22
N GLU A 35 -2.07 20.56 16.73
CA GLU A 35 -1.03 20.21 15.75
C GLU A 35 -1.19 20.99 14.43
N VAL A 36 -2.41 21.17 13.94
CA VAL A 36 -2.69 22.02 12.78
C VAL A 36 -2.32 23.47 13.04
N ALA A 37 -2.76 24.03 14.20
CA ALA A 37 -2.48 25.41 14.57
C ALA A 37 -0.97 25.68 14.77
N LYS A 38 -0.22 24.68 15.26
CA LYS A 38 1.24 24.76 15.38
C LYS A 38 1.94 24.98 14.04
N LEU A 39 1.42 24.39 12.95
CA LEU A 39 1.97 24.56 11.60
C LEU A 39 1.42 25.78 10.87
N SER A 40 0.13 26.11 11.05
CA SER A 40 -0.55 27.17 10.33
C SER A 40 -1.87 27.51 11.02
N PRO A 41 -1.89 28.46 11.95
CA PRO A 41 -3.13 28.87 12.64
C PRO A 41 -4.22 29.39 11.68
N GLU A 42 -3.82 30.05 10.60
CA GLU A 42 -4.70 30.61 9.56
C GLU A 42 -5.44 29.52 8.76
N ASP A 43 -4.93 28.29 8.74
CA ASP A 43 -5.55 27.17 8.03
C ASP A 43 -6.55 26.37 8.86
N ALA A 44 -6.77 26.71 10.14
CA ALA A 44 -7.66 25.97 11.03
C ALA A 44 -9.08 25.78 10.44
N ALA A 45 -9.69 26.85 9.94
CA ALA A 45 -11.02 26.78 9.32
C ALA A 45 -11.00 25.98 7.99
N GLY A 46 -9.91 26.04 7.25
CA GLY A 46 -9.69 25.26 6.02
C GLY A 46 -9.57 23.78 6.33
N PHE A 47 -8.81 23.41 7.35
CA PHE A 47 -8.68 22.06 7.84
C PHE A 47 -10.03 21.45 8.27
N GLU A 48 -10.85 22.18 9.01
CA GLU A 48 -12.19 21.71 9.42
C GLU A 48 -13.10 21.45 8.19
N ARG A 49 -13.04 22.30 7.17
CA ARG A 49 -13.79 22.06 5.92
C ARG A 49 -13.27 20.82 5.19
N PHE A 50 -11.95 20.63 5.16
CA PHE A 50 -11.35 19.45 4.56
C PHE A 50 -11.76 18.18 5.31
N MET A 51 -11.75 18.17 6.64
CA MET A 51 -12.15 16.98 7.44
C MET A 51 -13.62 16.61 7.22
N ARG A 52 -14.53 17.57 7.07
CA ARG A 52 -15.93 17.28 6.69
C ARG A 52 -16.05 16.68 5.29
N LEU A 53 -15.24 17.13 4.33
CA LEU A 53 -15.16 16.49 3.02
C LEU A 53 -14.61 15.08 3.11
N SER A 54 -13.55 14.89 3.90
CA SER A 54 -12.90 13.59 4.17
C SER A 54 -13.88 12.61 4.80
N GLU A 55 -14.71 13.05 5.76
CA GLU A 55 -15.81 12.27 6.35
C GLU A 55 -16.80 11.79 5.29
N THR A 56 -17.28 12.70 4.44
CA THR A 56 -18.21 12.34 3.37
C THR A 56 -17.56 11.38 2.37
N ALA A 57 -16.29 11.61 2.04
CA ALA A 57 -15.52 10.72 1.17
C ALA A 57 -15.33 9.33 1.78
N CYS A 58 -15.15 9.23 3.10
CA CYS A 58 -15.05 7.97 3.83
C CYS A 58 -16.37 7.21 3.82
N ALA A 59 -17.48 7.87 4.16
CA ALA A 59 -18.81 7.26 4.13
C ALA A 59 -19.20 6.73 2.73
N VAL A 60 -18.82 7.46 1.69
CA VAL A 60 -19.10 7.03 0.30
C VAL A 60 -18.08 6.02 -0.20
N GLY A 61 -16.80 6.35 -0.15
CA GLY A 61 -15.74 5.59 -0.82
C GLY A 61 -15.35 4.31 -0.09
N PHE A 62 -15.40 4.32 1.24
CA PHE A 62 -15.02 3.17 2.06
C PHE A 62 -16.25 2.39 2.58
N GLU A 63 -17.15 3.05 3.30
CA GLU A 63 -18.26 2.33 3.95
C GLU A 63 -19.31 1.82 2.94
N ARG A 64 -19.65 2.63 1.92
CA ARG A 64 -20.68 2.26 0.95
C ARG A 64 -20.15 1.55 -0.29
N LEU A 65 -19.01 1.97 -0.82
CA LEU A 65 -18.46 1.49 -2.09
C LEU A 65 -17.23 0.59 -1.94
N GLY A 66 -16.66 0.46 -0.74
CA GLY A 66 -15.41 -0.27 -0.52
C GLY A 66 -15.48 -1.76 -0.83
N ASP A 67 -16.66 -2.38 -0.69
CA ASP A 67 -16.90 -3.78 -1.01
C ASP A 67 -17.92 -4.00 -2.15
N VAL A 68 -18.12 -2.98 -3.00
CA VAL A 68 -19.01 -3.08 -4.18
C VAL A 68 -18.16 -3.45 -5.41
N PRO A 69 -18.51 -4.54 -6.13
CA PRO A 69 -17.83 -4.89 -7.36
C PRO A 69 -18.13 -3.86 -8.46
N PHE A 70 -17.12 -3.14 -8.94
CA PHE A 70 -17.25 -2.22 -10.08
C PHE A 70 -17.11 -3.00 -11.40
N SER A 71 -18.02 -3.90 -11.69
CA SER A 71 -18.00 -4.76 -12.88
C SER A 71 -18.74 -4.19 -14.10
N SER A 72 -19.50 -3.11 -13.92
CA SER A 72 -20.29 -2.48 -14.97
C SER A 72 -19.97 -0.99 -15.15
N PRO A 73 -19.84 -0.49 -16.41
CA PRO A 73 -19.69 0.94 -16.67
C PRO A 73 -20.90 1.75 -16.18
N LEU A 74 -22.10 1.16 -16.15
CA LEU A 74 -23.30 1.81 -15.64
C LEU A 74 -23.17 2.11 -14.14
N GLN A 75 -22.61 1.18 -13.35
CA GLN A 75 -22.34 1.42 -11.92
C GLN A 75 -21.40 2.63 -11.75
N MET A 76 -20.36 2.75 -12.58
CA MET A 76 -19.46 3.89 -12.54
C MET A 76 -20.16 5.20 -12.89
N LEU A 77 -21.04 5.20 -13.91
CA LEU A 77 -21.84 6.36 -14.29
C LEU A 77 -22.81 6.80 -13.18
N GLN A 78 -23.47 5.85 -12.52
CA GLN A 78 -24.38 6.15 -11.40
C GLN A 78 -23.66 6.80 -10.21
N GLN A 79 -22.41 6.43 -9.95
CA GLN A 79 -21.61 7.07 -8.89
C GLN A 79 -20.95 8.37 -9.33
N GLY A 80 -20.93 8.67 -10.63
CA GLY A 80 -20.28 9.84 -11.23
C GLY A 80 -20.62 11.18 -10.55
N PRO A 81 -21.91 11.55 -10.40
CA PRO A 81 -22.30 12.81 -9.78
C PRO A 81 -21.78 12.99 -8.35
N MET A 82 -21.80 11.92 -7.54
CA MET A 82 -21.29 11.94 -6.18
C MET A 82 -19.76 12.06 -6.17
N LEU A 83 -19.05 11.30 -7.00
CA LEU A 83 -17.59 11.37 -7.12
C LEU A 83 -17.13 12.74 -7.61
N LEU A 84 -17.88 13.39 -8.50
CA LEU A 84 -17.61 14.76 -8.92
C LEU A 84 -17.75 15.77 -7.77
N ARG A 85 -18.81 15.66 -6.96
CA ARG A 85 -19.01 16.50 -5.77
C ARG A 85 -17.89 16.34 -4.74
N LEU A 86 -17.35 15.14 -4.60
CA LEU A 86 -16.21 14.84 -3.74
C LEU A 86 -14.85 15.26 -4.33
N GLY A 87 -14.84 15.84 -5.53
CA GLY A 87 -13.60 16.27 -6.19
C GLY A 87 -12.70 15.13 -6.64
N ALA A 88 -13.24 13.91 -6.86
CA ALA A 88 -12.48 12.74 -7.25
C ALA A 88 -11.73 12.90 -8.59
N TYR A 89 -12.12 13.84 -9.44
CA TYR A 89 -11.43 14.19 -10.69
C TYR A 89 -10.14 15.00 -10.48
N ARG A 90 -9.99 15.63 -9.30
CA ARG A 90 -8.76 16.37 -8.92
C ARG A 90 -7.72 15.38 -8.36
N SER A 91 -6.45 15.79 -8.34
CA SER A 91 -5.49 15.10 -7.50
C SER A 91 -5.77 15.37 -6.02
N ILE A 92 -5.43 14.44 -5.13
CA ILE A 92 -5.60 14.65 -3.67
C ILE A 92 -4.83 15.89 -3.21
N TYR A 93 -3.60 16.09 -3.69
CA TYR A 93 -2.85 17.30 -3.38
C TYR A 93 -3.59 18.58 -3.83
N GLY A 94 -4.13 18.61 -5.06
CA GLY A 94 -4.90 19.74 -5.58
C GLY A 94 -6.22 19.97 -4.82
N LEU A 95 -6.83 18.89 -4.32
CA LEU A 95 -8.03 18.98 -3.48
C LEU A 95 -7.69 19.58 -2.11
N VAL A 96 -6.67 19.09 -1.43
CA VAL A 96 -6.19 19.64 -0.15
C VAL A 96 -5.78 21.11 -0.31
N ALA A 97 -5.05 21.45 -1.38
CA ALA A 97 -4.60 22.82 -1.67
C ALA A 97 -5.74 23.82 -1.86
N SER A 98 -6.96 23.38 -2.17
CA SER A 98 -8.14 24.25 -2.21
C SER A 98 -8.75 24.53 -0.82
N HIS A 99 -8.27 23.86 0.23
CA HIS A 99 -8.75 24.05 1.59
C HIS A 99 -7.72 24.72 2.50
N VAL A 100 -6.44 24.38 2.36
CA VAL A 100 -5.35 24.90 3.20
C VAL A 100 -4.25 25.55 2.37
N ARG A 101 -3.57 26.55 2.96
CA ARG A 101 -2.53 27.35 2.29
C ARG A 101 -1.13 26.84 2.60
N SER A 102 -0.89 26.38 3.83
CA SER A 102 0.40 25.89 4.28
C SER A 102 0.85 24.67 3.46
N GLU A 103 2.03 24.75 2.86
CA GLU A 103 2.62 23.66 2.08
C GLU A 103 2.87 22.42 2.95
N LYS A 104 3.21 22.61 4.22
CA LYS A 104 3.38 21.51 5.19
C LYS A 104 2.08 20.77 5.44
N LEU A 105 0.98 21.51 5.67
CA LEU A 105 -0.34 20.91 5.83
C LEU A 105 -0.83 20.25 4.53
N ARG A 106 -0.59 20.86 3.38
CA ARG A 106 -0.91 20.23 2.08
C ARG A 106 -0.21 18.88 1.95
N THR A 107 1.07 18.83 2.29
CA THR A 107 1.85 17.60 2.22
C THR A 107 1.34 16.59 3.25
N ALA A 108 1.17 16.98 4.52
CA ALA A 108 0.72 16.10 5.60
C ALA A 108 -0.69 15.51 5.37
N LEU A 109 -1.60 16.27 4.75
CA LEU A 109 -2.97 15.82 4.49
C LEU A 109 -3.14 15.09 3.14
N SER A 110 -2.11 15.07 2.30
CA SER A 110 -2.19 14.45 0.96
C SER A 110 -1.18 13.34 0.67
N PHE A 111 -0.22 13.03 1.57
CA PHE A 111 0.83 12.04 1.31
C PHE A 111 0.31 10.60 1.28
N HIS A 112 -0.84 10.30 1.87
CA HIS A 112 -1.39 8.96 2.08
C HIS A 112 -1.41 8.04 0.85
N PRO A 113 -1.65 8.52 -0.39
CA PRO A 113 -1.52 7.67 -1.56
C PRO A 113 -0.15 6.99 -1.73
N LEU A 114 0.93 7.56 -1.19
CA LEU A 114 2.24 6.91 -1.20
C LEU A 114 2.23 5.57 -0.44
N LEU A 115 1.38 5.44 0.58
CA LEU A 115 1.22 4.20 1.35
C LEU A 115 0.55 3.07 0.55
N ILE A 116 0.00 3.39 -0.62
CA ILE A 116 -0.69 2.46 -1.53
C ILE A 116 -0.17 2.56 -2.97
N GLY A 117 1.02 3.12 -3.16
CA GLY A 117 1.70 3.18 -4.46
C GLY A 117 1.30 4.33 -5.38
N GLY A 118 0.57 5.33 -4.88
CA GLY A 118 0.09 6.47 -5.67
C GLY A 118 0.92 7.73 -5.48
N ASN A 119 1.08 8.51 -6.55
CA ASN A 119 1.64 9.85 -6.48
C ASN A 119 0.54 10.84 -6.06
N PRO A 120 0.65 11.57 -4.93
CA PRO A 120 -0.37 12.51 -4.45
C PRO A 120 -0.77 13.60 -5.46
N PHE A 121 0.12 13.93 -6.39
CA PHE A 121 -0.14 14.90 -7.44
C PHE A 121 -0.95 14.34 -8.62
N ARG A 122 -1.26 13.02 -8.62
CA ARG A 122 -2.04 12.33 -9.65
C ARG A 122 -3.13 11.40 -9.10
N ALA A 123 -2.93 10.89 -7.88
CA ALA A 123 -3.91 10.03 -7.22
C ALA A 123 -5.23 10.80 -7.03
N PRO A 124 -6.39 10.18 -7.33
CA PRO A 124 -7.69 10.84 -7.25
C PRO A 124 -8.02 11.42 -5.88
N GLY A 125 -8.77 12.51 -5.86
CA GLY A 125 -9.20 13.20 -4.65
C GLY A 125 -10.05 12.37 -3.69
N ILE A 126 -10.60 11.24 -4.14
CA ILE A 126 -11.33 10.31 -3.27
C ILE A 126 -10.45 9.78 -2.13
N TYR A 127 -9.13 9.72 -2.31
CA TYR A 127 -8.19 9.32 -1.24
C TYR A 127 -8.13 10.32 -0.07
N SER A 128 -8.85 11.46 -0.17
CA SER A 128 -9.14 12.31 0.99
C SER A 128 -9.90 11.58 2.11
N LEU A 129 -10.48 10.41 1.82
CA LEU A 129 -11.12 9.57 2.83
C LEU A 129 -10.14 9.08 3.91
N ILE A 130 -8.84 8.93 3.60
CA ILE A 130 -7.87 8.30 4.51
C ILE A 130 -7.65 9.10 5.80
N PRO A 131 -7.40 10.42 5.79
CA PRO A 131 -7.27 11.21 7.02
C PRO A 131 -8.45 11.07 7.99
N TYR A 132 -9.68 11.00 7.48
CA TYR A 132 -10.85 10.79 8.34
C TYR A 132 -10.95 9.35 8.83
N LEU A 133 -10.60 8.38 7.98
CA LEU A 133 -10.56 6.96 8.35
C LEU A 133 -9.60 6.72 9.51
N GLU A 134 -8.38 7.26 9.43
CA GLU A 134 -7.37 7.19 10.49
C GLU A 134 -7.88 7.87 11.77
N TRP A 135 -8.47 9.05 11.66
CA TRP A 135 -9.01 9.76 12.81
C TRP A 135 -10.19 9.02 13.47
N LYS A 136 -11.10 8.46 12.67
CA LYS A 136 -12.33 7.79 13.16
C LYS A 136 -12.04 6.46 13.86
N TRP A 137 -11.14 5.66 13.32
CA TRP A 137 -10.86 4.31 13.83
C TRP A 137 -9.48 4.16 14.47
N GLY A 138 -8.64 5.18 14.39
CA GLY A 138 -7.27 5.12 14.87
C GLY A 138 -6.34 4.31 13.97
N VAL A 139 -5.07 4.35 14.31
CA VAL A 139 -4.03 3.49 13.72
C VAL A 139 -3.64 2.46 14.77
N HIS A 140 -3.59 1.19 14.40
CA HIS A 140 -3.35 0.08 15.31
C HIS A 140 -2.15 -0.75 14.87
N PHE A 141 -1.48 -1.32 15.84
CA PHE A 141 -0.40 -2.27 15.65
C PHE A 141 -0.82 -3.66 16.14
N ALA A 142 -0.57 -4.69 15.33
CA ALA A 142 -0.76 -6.07 15.74
C ALA A 142 0.42 -6.52 16.58
N MET A 143 0.20 -6.91 17.84
CA MET A 143 1.25 -7.42 18.73
C MET A 143 1.89 -8.69 18.12
N GLY A 144 3.21 -8.77 18.15
CA GLY A 144 3.98 -9.77 17.39
C GLY A 144 4.16 -9.45 15.91
N GLY A 145 3.81 -8.21 15.49
CA GLY A 145 3.98 -7.67 14.13
C GLY A 145 2.95 -8.23 13.12
N THR A 146 3.09 -7.84 11.86
CA THR A 146 2.22 -8.33 10.77
C THR A 146 2.25 -9.85 10.61
N GLY A 147 3.33 -10.51 11.05
CA GLY A 147 3.41 -11.97 11.10
C GLY A 147 2.37 -12.61 12.01
N ALA A 148 1.99 -11.96 13.12
CA ALA A 148 0.93 -12.45 14.00
C ALA A 148 -0.44 -12.43 13.29
N LEU A 149 -0.74 -11.38 12.53
CA LEU A 149 -1.95 -11.30 11.72
C LEU A 149 -2.00 -12.42 10.67
N VAL A 150 -0.87 -12.67 9.99
CA VAL A 150 -0.76 -13.77 9.00
C VAL A 150 -0.98 -15.12 9.67
N ARG A 151 -0.38 -15.36 10.84
CA ARG A 151 -0.60 -16.62 11.60
C ARG A 151 -2.06 -16.78 12.03
N GLY A 152 -2.71 -15.72 12.50
CA GLY A 152 -4.13 -15.74 12.86
C GLY A 152 -5.02 -16.12 11.67
N LEU A 153 -4.80 -15.51 10.50
CA LEU A 153 -5.54 -15.85 9.27
C LEU A 153 -5.26 -17.29 8.81
N ALA A 154 -4.01 -17.75 8.88
CA ALA A 154 -3.65 -19.14 8.56
C ALA A 154 -4.29 -20.14 9.53
N GLY A 155 -4.35 -19.78 10.83
CA GLY A 155 -5.05 -20.58 11.85
C GLY A 155 -6.54 -20.71 11.54
N LEU A 156 -7.19 -19.60 11.14
CA LEU A 156 -8.59 -19.60 10.73
C LEU A 156 -8.85 -20.53 9.54
N ILE A 157 -8.02 -20.46 8.49
CA ILE A 157 -8.14 -21.32 7.31
C ILE A 157 -8.06 -22.81 7.70
N LYS A 158 -7.07 -23.16 8.51
CA LYS A 158 -6.91 -24.55 8.99
C LYS A 158 -8.04 -24.99 9.92
N GLY A 159 -8.49 -24.10 10.80
CA GLY A 159 -9.62 -24.36 11.70
C GLY A 159 -10.95 -24.61 10.98
N GLN A 160 -11.09 -24.14 9.76
CA GLN A 160 -12.23 -24.42 8.88
C GLN A 160 -12.06 -25.71 8.05
N GLY A 161 -10.99 -26.46 8.25
CA GLY A 161 -10.74 -27.73 7.54
C GLY A 161 -10.10 -27.57 6.17
N HIS A 162 -9.50 -26.41 5.87
CA HIS A 162 -8.83 -26.15 4.60
C HIS A 162 -7.31 -26.28 4.72
N ASP A 163 -6.65 -26.66 3.62
CA ASP A 163 -5.22 -26.84 3.53
C ASP A 163 -4.49 -25.59 3.05
N ILE A 164 -3.27 -25.41 3.59
CA ILE A 164 -2.30 -24.42 3.09
C ILE A 164 -1.05 -25.20 2.66
N ARG A 165 -0.78 -25.21 1.35
CA ARG A 165 0.41 -25.83 0.76
C ARG A 165 1.48 -24.78 0.53
N LEU A 166 2.55 -24.81 1.31
CA LEU A 166 3.70 -23.92 1.16
C LEU A 166 4.75 -24.55 0.22
N GLY A 167 5.58 -23.70 -0.39
CA GLY A 167 6.61 -24.16 -1.34
C GLY A 167 6.04 -24.70 -2.66
N CYS A 168 4.78 -24.39 -2.97
CA CYS A 168 4.07 -24.83 -4.17
C CYS A 168 3.95 -23.65 -5.14
N GLU A 169 5.00 -23.36 -5.89
CA GLU A 169 4.99 -22.30 -6.89
C GLU A 169 4.07 -22.67 -8.05
N VAL A 170 3.11 -21.78 -8.36
CA VAL A 170 2.19 -21.93 -9.49
C VAL A 170 2.85 -21.34 -10.74
N ASP A 171 3.06 -22.18 -11.76
CA ASP A 171 3.60 -21.80 -13.07
C ASP A 171 2.53 -21.21 -13.99
N SER A 172 1.34 -21.81 -13.99
CA SER A 172 0.24 -21.39 -14.87
C SER A 172 -1.14 -21.70 -14.29
N ILE A 173 -2.11 -20.92 -14.73
CA ILE A 173 -3.55 -21.21 -14.55
C ILE A 173 -4.00 -21.99 -15.79
N ASP A 174 -4.58 -23.17 -15.57
CA ASP A 174 -5.07 -24.04 -16.63
C ASP A 174 -6.43 -23.52 -17.11
N VAL A 175 -6.56 -23.41 -18.45
CA VAL A 175 -7.78 -22.86 -19.06
C VAL A 175 -8.23 -23.76 -20.21
N GLU A 176 -9.46 -24.25 -20.12
CA GLU A 176 -10.11 -25.02 -21.17
C GLU A 176 -11.36 -24.28 -21.67
N LYS A 177 -11.45 -24.08 -23.00
CA LYS A 177 -12.59 -23.39 -23.63
C LYS A 177 -12.95 -22.05 -22.98
N GLY A 178 -11.91 -21.28 -22.54
CA GLY A 178 -12.10 -19.96 -21.90
C GLY A 178 -12.46 -20.00 -20.41
N ARG A 179 -12.41 -21.15 -19.76
CA ARG A 179 -12.77 -21.37 -18.35
C ARG A 179 -11.54 -21.87 -17.58
N ALA A 180 -11.26 -21.31 -16.42
CA ALA A 180 -10.25 -21.84 -15.52
C ALA A 180 -10.69 -23.18 -14.93
N THR A 181 -9.79 -24.18 -14.96
CA THR A 181 -10.03 -25.55 -14.53
C THR A 181 -9.06 -26.03 -13.46
N GLY A 182 -8.08 -25.21 -13.10
CA GLY A 182 -7.09 -25.52 -12.10
C GLY A 182 -5.81 -24.73 -12.28
N VAL A 183 -4.72 -25.26 -11.72
CA VAL A 183 -3.37 -24.69 -11.82
C VAL A 183 -2.36 -25.78 -12.07
N THR A 184 -1.27 -25.44 -12.78
CA THR A 184 -0.09 -26.28 -12.92
C THR A 184 1.03 -25.67 -12.08
N LEU A 185 1.64 -26.46 -11.21
CA LEU A 185 2.78 -26.06 -10.38
C LEU A 185 4.08 -26.09 -11.20
N ALA A 186 5.11 -25.39 -10.73
CA ALA A 186 6.44 -25.40 -11.34
C ALA A 186 7.08 -26.81 -11.38
N THR A 187 6.63 -27.74 -10.52
CA THR A 187 7.01 -29.15 -10.54
C THR A 187 6.36 -29.97 -11.67
N GLY A 188 5.36 -29.40 -12.37
CA GLY A 188 4.53 -30.10 -13.33
C GLY A 188 3.27 -30.76 -12.75
N GLU A 189 3.08 -30.74 -11.43
CA GLU A 189 1.85 -31.23 -10.80
C GLU A 189 0.65 -30.37 -11.23
N GLN A 190 -0.45 -31.01 -11.64
CA GLN A 190 -1.71 -30.35 -11.96
C GLN A 190 -2.70 -30.49 -10.80
N ILE A 191 -3.29 -29.37 -10.41
CA ILE A 191 -4.33 -29.32 -9.38
C ILE A 191 -5.62 -28.83 -10.02
N HIS A 192 -6.60 -29.73 -10.15
CA HIS A 192 -7.91 -29.37 -10.70
C HIS A 192 -8.77 -28.66 -9.65
N ALA A 193 -9.54 -27.68 -10.11
CA ALA A 193 -10.45 -26.90 -9.27
C ALA A 193 -11.65 -26.39 -10.08
N ASP A 194 -12.82 -26.31 -9.43
CA ASP A 194 -14.04 -25.77 -10.04
C ASP A 194 -13.95 -24.25 -10.27
N LEU A 195 -13.14 -23.56 -9.46
CA LEU A 195 -12.81 -22.13 -9.61
C LEU A 195 -11.39 -21.85 -9.10
N VAL A 196 -10.80 -20.80 -9.63
CA VAL A 196 -9.46 -20.33 -9.25
C VAL A 196 -9.56 -18.90 -8.72
N VAL A 197 -8.96 -18.64 -7.56
CA VAL A 197 -8.81 -17.29 -6.99
C VAL A 197 -7.34 -16.92 -6.96
N SER A 198 -6.95 -15.89 -7.70
CA SER A 198 -5.57 -15.40 -7.72
C SER A 198 -5.42 -14.19 -6.80
N ASN A 199 -4.52 -14.30 -5.83
CA ASN A 199 -4.03 -13.17 -5.01
C ASN A 199 -2.65 -12.68 -5.46
N ALA A 200 -2.09 -13.22 -6.53
CA ALA A 200 -0.90 -12.69 -7.16
C ALA A 200 -1.18 -11.30 -7.76
N ASP A 201 -0.14 -10.49 -7.96
CA ASP A 201 -0.30 -9.21 -8.68
C ASP A 201 -1.10 -9.44 -9.98
N SER A 202 -2.09 -8.59 -10.25
CA SER A 202 -2.99 -8.79 -11.40
C SER A 202 -2.26 -8.75 -12.73
N ALA A 203 -1.21 -7.93 -12.86
CA ALA A 203 -0.39 -7.91 -14.07
C ALA A 203 0.49 -9.17 -14.18
N PHE A 204 0.91 -9.76 -13.05
CA PHE A 204 1.57 -11.07 -13.03
C PHE A 204 0.57 -12.18 -13.39
N THR A 205 -0.61 -12.18 -12.80
CA THR A 205 -1.68 -13.15 -13.11
C THR A 205 -1.98 -13.16 -14.59
N TYR A 206 -2.32 -12.01 -15.17
CA TYR A 206 -2.62 -11.92 -16.60
C TYR A 206 -1.37 -12.05 -17.51
N GLY A 207 -0.24 -11.50 -17.09
CA GLY A 207 0.98 -11.49 -17.89
C GLY A 207 1.74 -12.79 -17.90
N GLN A 208 1.85 -13.45 -16.75
CA GLN A 208 2.68 -14.63 -16.52
C GLN A 208 1.85 -15.90 -16.35
N LEU A 209 0.93 -15.95 -15.39
CA LEU A 209 0.16 -17.18 -15.12
C LEU A 209 -0.77 -17.56 -16.28
N LEU A 210 -1.23 -16.58 -17.06
CA LEU A 210 -2.07 -16.76 -18.26
C LEU A 210 -1.30 -16.51 -19.55
N ARG A 211 0.04 -16.62 -19.57
CA ARG A 211 0.87 -16.25 -20.74
C ARG A 211 0.51 -16.98 -22.04
N LYS A 212 0.01 -18.20 -21.93
CA LYS A 212 -0.37 -19.05 -23.06
C LYS A 212 -1.84 -18.89 -23.48
N VAL A 213 -2.63 -18.10 -22.72
CA VAL A 213 -4.07 -17.96 -22.93
C VAL A 213 -4.39 -16.64 -23.65
N PRO A 214 -5.18 -16.65 -24.72
CA PRO A 214 -5.64 -15.43 -25.38
C PRO A 214 -6.46 -14.55 -24.45
N ARG A 215 -6.15 -13.25 -24.41
CA ARG A 215 -6.83 -12.26 -23.56
C ARG A 215 -7.18 -11.03 -24.37
N ARG A 216 -8.40 -10.52 -24.21
CA ARG A 216 -8.91 -9.33 -24.90
C ARG A 216 -8.78 -8.08 -24.04
N ARG A 217 -9.26 -8.14 -22.81
CA ARG A 217 -9.32 -6.97 -21.91
C ARG A 217 -7.95 -6.66 -21.30
N TRP A 218 -7.26 -7.68 -20.76
CA TRP A 218 -5.94 -7.55 -20.12
C TRP A 218 -4.84 -8.11 -20.99
N SER A 219 -4.77 -7.58 -22.24
CA SER A 219 -3.75 -7.97 -23.22
C SER A 219 -2.35 -7.57 -22.77
N ALA A 220 -1.31 -8.26 -23.30
CA ALA A 220 0.09 -7.92 -23.05
C ALA A 220 0.41 -6.45 -23.39
N ARG A 221 -0.19 -5.90 -24.48
CA ARG A 221 -0.04 -4.50 -24.88
C ARG A 221 -0.62 -3.53 -23.82
N LYS A 222 -1.78 -3.84 -23.23
CA LYS A 222 -2.39 -3.02 -22.16
C LYS A 222 -1.52 -3.03 -20.92
N LEU A 223 -1.07 -4.21 -20.48
CA LEU A 223 -0.18 -4.35 -19.31
C LEU A 223 1.16 -3.63 -19.52
N ALA A 224 1.76 -3.70 -20.70
CA ALA A 224 3.02 -3.01 -21.02
C ALA A 224 2.88 -1.47 -20.99
N ARG A 225 1.69 -0.94 -21.33
CA ARG A 225 1.37 0.50 -21.34
C ARG A 225 0.84 1.01 -20.00
N ALA A 226 0.47 0.12 -19.11
CA ALA A 226 -0.04 0.50 -17.78
C ALA A 226 1.03 1.27 -16.98
N ARG A 227 0.56 2.14 -16.11
CA ARG A 227 1.40 2.82 -15.12
C ARG A 227 1.49 1.94 -13.88
N TYR A 228 2.70 1.70 -13.44
CA TYR A 228 2.97 0.96 -12.22
C TYR A 228 3.35 1.92 -11.10
N SER A 229 3.12 1.50 -9.87
CA SER A 229 3.55 2.21 -8.68
C SER A 229 5.08 2.34 -8.64
N MET A 230 5.59 3.17 -7.76
CA MET A 230 7.01 3.20 -7.49
C MET A 230 7.52 1.84 -7.00
N GLY A 231 8.80 1.60 -7.16
CA GLY A 231 9.55 0.56 -6.44
C GLY A 231 9.81 0.98 -5.01
N LEU A 232 10.23 0.02 -4.18
CA LEU A 232 10.57 0.26 -2.79
C LEU A 232 11.99 -0.24 -2.52
N PHE A 233 12.75 0.58 -1.80
CA PHE A 233 13.97 0.16 -1.13
C PHE A 233 13.66 0.01 0.35
N LEU A 234 13.84 -1.20 0.87
CA LEU A 234 13.64 -1.51 2.27
C LEU A 234 14.98 -1.84 2.93
N TRP A 235 15.21 -1.28 4.09
CA TRP A 235 16.35 -1.61 4.92
C TRP A 235 15.88 -1.96 6.32
N TYR A 236 16.00 -3.24 6.68
CA TYR A 236 15.75 -3.77 8.02
C TYR A 236 17.05 -3.77 8.81
N PHE A 237 17.00 -3.35 10.07
CA PHE A 237 18.17 -3.40 10.95
C PHE A 237 17.75 -3.49 12.42
N GLY A 238 18.64 -4.08 13.22
CA GLY A 238 18.56 -4.09 14.68
C GLY A 238 19.70 -3.28 15.28
N THR A 239 19.43 -2.65 16.42
CA THR A 239 20.43 -1.86 17.17
C THR A 239 20.60 -2.40 18.59
N LYS A 240 21.84 -2.34 19.12
CA LYS A 240 22.16 -2.74 20.50
C LYS A 240 21.77 -1.70 21.56
N VAL A 241 21.17 -0.60 21.16
CA VAL A 241 20.64 0.46 22.02
C VAL A 241 19.23 0.83 21.58
N GLN A 242 18.47 1.45 22.47
CA GLN A 242 17.14 1.97 22.17
C GLN A 242 17.18 3.46 21.81
N TYR A 243 16.22 3.89 20.96
CA TYR A 243 16.01 5.27 20.54
C TYR A 243 14.61 5.75 20.95
N PRO A 244 14.38 6.04 22.25
CA PRO A 244 13.05 6.29 22.81
C PRO A 244 12.33 7.48 22.16
N ASP A 245 13.06 8.45 21.63
CA ASP A 245 12.48 9.64 20.98
C ASP A 245 11.93 9.40 19.60
N VAL A 246 12.17 8.20 19.02
CA VAL A 246 11.63 7.81 17.72
C VAL A 246 10.25 7.19 17.91
N ALA A 247 9.23 7.80 17.32
CA ALA A 247 7.86 7.28 17.36
C ALA A 247 7.75 5.94 16.62
N HIS A 248 6.69 5.16 16.92
CA HIS A 248 6.43 3.88 16.27
C HIS A 248 6.47 4.00 14.73
N HIS A 249 5.79 5.02 14.20
CA HIS A 249 5.84 5.40 12.80
C HIS A 249 6.42 6.81 12.67
N THR A 250 7.46 6.99 11.89
CA THR A 250 8.06 8.32 11.62
C THR A 250 8.22 8.50 10.11
N ILE A 251 7.68 9.58 9.58
CA ILE A 251 7.79 9.95 8.17
C ILE A 251 8.75 11.14 8.09
N LEU A 252 9.89 10.95 7.45
CA LEU A 252 10.91 11.96 7.26
C LEU A 252 10.77 12.54 5.85
N LEU A 253 10.31 13.77 5.74
CA LEU A 253 10.08 14.43 4.45
C LEU A 253 11.31 15.24 4.03
N GLY A 254 11.82 14.96 2.83
CA GLY A 254 12.90 15.70 2.21
C GLY A 254 12.47 17.10 1.73
N PRO A 255 13.44 17.99 1.45
CA PRO A 255 13.17 19.39 1.09
C PRO A 255 12.51 19.55 -0.29
N ARG A 256 12.69 18.60 -1.21
CA ARG A 256 12.17 18.65 -2.59
C ARG A 256 10.99 17.70 -2.83
N TYR A 257 10.05 17.61 -1.89
CA TYR A 257 8.97 16.62 -1.93
C TYR A 257 8.34 16.40 -3.33
N LYS A 258 7.85 17.47 -3.96
CA LYS A 258 7.27 17.39 -5.32
C LYS A 258 8.32 17.02 -6.38
N GLY A 259 9.53 17.54 -6.26
CA GLY A 259 10.65 17.24 -7.16
C GLY A 259 11.06 15.79 -7.08
N LEU A 260 11.21 15.27 -5.84
CA LEU A 260 11.52 13.89 -5.56
C LEU A 260 10.47 12.93 -6.19
N LEU A 261 9.19 13.21 -6.00
CA LEU A 261 8.13 12.37 -6.59
C LEU A 261 8.13 12.43 -8.13
N ARG A 262 8.49 13.56 -8.73
CA ARG A 262 8.70 13.64 -10.18
C ARG A 262 9.90 12.80 -10.61
N ASP A 263 11.00 12.82 -9.86
CA ASP A 263 12.18 12.01 -10.16
C ASP A 263 11.84 10.51 -10.10
N ILE A 264 11.11 10.06 -9.09
CA ILE A 264 10.72 8.66 -8.90
C ILE A 264 9.72 8.19 -9.96
N PHE A 265 8.61 8.89 -10.12
CA PHE A 265 7.46 8.41 -10.92
C PHE A 265 7.55 8.75 -12.42
N ASP A 266 8.16 9.89 -12.77
CA ASP A 266 8.16 10.38 -14.14
C ASP A 266 9.53 10.21 -14.81
N ARG A 267 10.59 10.72 -14.19
CA ARG A 267 11.96 10.62 -14.70
C ARG A 267 12.57 9.24 -14.49
N ARG A 268 12.11 8.54 -13.45
CA ARG A 268 12.58 7.19 -13.05
C ARG A 268 14.07 7.16 -12.75
N ILE A 269 14.57 8.17 -12.08
CA ILE A 269 15.95 8.28 -11.63
C ILE A 269 16.02 8.13 -10.11
N LEU A 270 17.12 7.55 -9.60
CA LEU A 270 17.41 7.49 -8.19
C LEU A 270 17.91 8.87 -7.74
N ALA A 271 17.06 9.61 -7.03
CA ALA A 271 17.40 10.94 -6.55
C ALA A 271 18.49 10.90 -5.46
N GLU A 272 19.18 12.02 -5.28
CA GLU A 272 20.18 12.15 -4.21
C GLU A 272 19.53 12.39 -2.85
N ASP A 273 18.40 13.12 -2.83
CA ASP A 273 17.56 13.30 -1.65
C ASP A 273 16.46 12.23 -1.61
N PHE A 274 15.82 12.10 -0.46
CA PHE A 274 14.75 11.13 -0.25
C PHE A 274 13.76 11.61 0.79
N SER A 275 12.57 10.99 0.78
CA SER A 275 11.65 10.96 1.91
C SER A 275 11.59 9.52 2.40
N LEU A 276 11.60 9.32 3.72
CA LEU A 276 11.70 8.01 4.33
C LEU A 276 10.49 7.75 5.23
N TYR A 277 10.06 6.51 5.27
CA TYR A 277 9.25 6.01 6.35
C TYR A 277 10.13 5.13 7.24
N LEU A 278 10.23 5.50 8.52
CA LEU A 278 10.96 4.77 9.56
C LEU A 278 9.95 4.12 10.51
N HIS A 279 10.03 2.82 10.66
CA HIS A 279 9.20 2.02 11.56
C HIS A 279 10.03 1.46 12.70
N ARG A 280 9.60 1.72 13.92
CA ARG A 280 10.18 1.22 15.17
C ARG A 280 9.11 0.41 15.93
N PRO A 281 8.88 -0.86 15.57
CA PRO A 281 7.83 -1.66 16.21
C PRO A 281 8.09 -1.89 17.70
N THR A 282 9.35 -1.90 18.14
CA THR A 282 9.75 -2.04 19.54
C THR A 282 9.28 -0.88 20.44
N ALA A 283 8.86 0.25 19.86
CA ALA A 283 8.19 1.32 20.61
C ALA A 283 6.84 0.87 21.24
N THR A 284 6.19 -0.13 20.63
CA THR A 284 4.89 -0.65 21.10
C THR A 284 5.01 -2.09 21.60
N ASP A 285 5.84 -2.90 20.94
CA ASP A 285 6.07 -4.31 21.26
C ASP A 285 7.56 -4.58 21.53
N PRO A 286 8.03 -4.40 22.77
CA PRO A 286 9.44 -4.65 23.10
C PRO A 286 9.91 -6.09 22.85
N SER A 287 8.99 -7.06 22.74
CA SER A 287 9.34 -8.46 22.47
C SER A 287 9.95 -8.71 21.09
N LEU A 288 9.86 -7.73 20.18
CA LEU A 288 10.39 -7.81 18.81
C LEU A 288 11.91 -7.56 18.71
N ALA A 289 12.57 -7.29 19.85
CA ALA A 289 14.02 -7.20 19.94
C ALA A 289 14.51 -7.72 21.30
N PRO A 290 15.79 -8.12 21.45
CA PRO A 290 16.37 -8.41 22.75
C PRO A 290 16.27 -7.20 23.71
N HIS A 291 16.28 -7.47 25.02
CA HIS A 291 16.20 -6.43 26.05
C HIS A 291 17.28 -5.34 25.82
N GLY A 292 16.88 -4.07 25.86
CA GLY A 292 17.76 -2.92 25.64
C GLY A 292 18.09 -2.64 24.17
N CYS A 293 17.55 -3.42 23.24
CA CYS A 293 17.74 -3.26 21.81
C CYS A 293 16.50 -2.68 21.13
N ASP A 294 16.65 -2.20 19.89
CA ASP A 294 15.55 -1.81 19.03
C ASP A 294 15.60 -2.55 17.69
N ALA A 295 14.43 -2.75 17.10
CA ALA A 295 14.26 -3.21 15.73
C ALA A 295 13.66 -2.08 14.88
N PHE A 296 14.15 -1.98 13.65
CA PHE A 296 13.71 -0.96 12.70
C PHE A 296 13.52 -1.52 11.30
N TYR A 297 12.67 -0.89 10.52
CA TYR A 297 12.85 -0.86 9.08
C TYR A 297 12.65 0.56 8.53
N VAL A 298 13.37 0.83 7.45
CA VAL A 298 13.25 2.05 6.65
C VAL A 298 12.70 1.66 5.29
N LEU A 299 11.69 2.40 4.84
CA LEU A 299 11.19 2.33 3.48
C LEU A 299 11.50 3.65 2.78
N SER A 300 12.15 3.56 1.62
CA SER A 300 12.33 4.67 0.69
C SER A 300 11.61 4.36 -0.61
N PRO A 301 10.68 5.22 -1.07
CA PRO A 301 10.16 5.14 -2.42
C PRO A 301 11.29 5.40 -3.42
N VAL A 302 11.39 4.54 -4.43
CA VAL A 302 12.41 4.60 -5.47
C VAL A 302 11.80 4.31 -6.85
N PRO A 303 12.48 4.58 -7.97
CA PRO A 303 11.99 4.17 -9.28
C PRO A 303 11.80 2.65 -9.36
N HIS A 304 10.73 2.22 -10.05
CA HIS A 304 10.59 0.82 -10.45
C HIS A 304 11.57 0.47 -11.60
N LEU A 305 11.71 -0.82 -11.94
CA LEU A 305 12.73 -1.34 -12.86
C LEU A 305 12.63 -0.91 -14.34
N LYS A 306 11.73 0.01 -14.71
CA LYS A 306 11.82 0.74 -15.98
C LYS A 306 12.79 1.93 -15.93
N GLY A 307 13.29 2.29 -14.75
CA GLY A 307 14.38 3.25 -14.60
C GLY A 307 15.73 2.55 -14.76
N ASP A 308 16.76 3.32 -15.14
CA ASP A 308 18.12 2.82 -15.39
C ASP A 308 18.95 2.73 -14.11
N VAL A 309 18.35 2.20 -13.01
CA VAL A 309 19.05 2.02 -11.73
C VAL A 309 19.56 0.59 -11.62
N ASP A 310 20.88 0.43 -11.61
CA ASP A 310 21.51 -0.86 -11.34
C ASP A 310 21.54 -1.14 -9.83
N TRP A 311 20.50 -1.82 -9.34
CA TRP A 311 20.37 -2.15 -7.92
C TRP A 311 21.42 -3.13 -7.41
N THR A 312 22.14 -3.84 -8.28
CA THR A 312 23.25 -4.71 -7.86
C THR A 312 24.46 -3.88 -7.40
N ARG A 313 24.60 -2.66 -7.91
CA ARG A 313 25.65 -1.70 -7.57
C ARG A 313 25.18 -0.61 -6.62
N GLU A 314 23.96 -0.11 -6.79
CA GLU A 314 23.44 1.06 -6.08
C GLU A 314 22.86 0.75 -4.70
N ALA A 315 22.48 -0.50 -4.40
CA ALA A 315 21.81 -0.84 -3.16
C ALA A 315 22.60 -0.45 -1.90
N GLU A 316 23.87 -0.82 -1.85
CA GLU A 316 24.71 -0.54 -0.67
C GLU A 316 25.14 0.94 -0.57
N PRO A 317 25.56 1.62 -1.63
CA PRO A 317 25.73 3.09 -1.62
C PRO A 317 24.47 3.83 -1.14
N TYR A 318 23.28 3.44 -1.61
CA TYR A 318 22.02 4.06 -1.22
C TYR A 318 21.71 3.83 0.26
N ARG A 319 21.87 2.58 0.77
CA ARG A 319 21.76 2.28 2.20
C ARG A 319 22.67 3.17 3.06
N ARG A 320 23.94 3.35 2.64
CA ARG A 320 24.89 4.19 3.37
C ARG A 320 24.48 5.66 3.39
N ARG A 321 23.87 6.17 2.32
CA ARG A 321 23.30 7.53 2.30
C ARG A 321 22.17 7.66 3.30
N ILE A 322 21.24 6.71 3.32
CA ILE A 322 20.14 6.66 4.28
C ILE A 322 20.68 6.57 5.71
N ALA A 323 21.65 5.69 5.97
CA ALA A 323 22.23 5.53 7.30
C ALA A 323 22.84 6.84 7.82
N ARG A 324 23.65 7.54 7.00
CA ARG A 324 24.22 8.85 7.36
C ARG A 324 23.15 9.90 7.65
N PHE A 325 22.08 9.93 6.86
CA PHE A 325 20.95 10.84 7.08
C PHE A 325 20.24 10.55 8.40
N LEU A 326 19.93 9.28 8.68
CA LEU A 326 19.28 8.88 9.94
C LEU A 326 20.18 9.16 11.15
N GLU A 327 21.46 8.88 11.06
CA GLU A 327 22.45 9.16 12.11
C GLU A 327 22.51 10.66 12.44
N ALA A 328 22.51 11.52 11.43
CA ALA A 328 22.52 12.97 11.60
C ALA A 328 21.18 13.56 12.06
N SER A 329 20.05 12.82 11.93
CA SER A 329 18.72 13.40 12.14
C SER A 329 17.95 12.83 13.33
N VAL A 330 17.87 11.49 13.47
CA VAL A 330 16.98 10.83 14.45
C VAL A 330 17.59 9.65 15.18
N LEU A 331 18.70 9.08 14.71
CA LEU A 331 19.35 7.88 15.26
C LEU A 331 20.84 8.14 15.52
N PRO A 332 21.22 8.97 16.51
CA PRO A 332 22.61 9.29 16.76
C PRO A 332 23.46 8.03 16.98
N ASP A 333 24.70 8.05 16.50
CA ASP A 333 25.65 6.93 16.56
C ASP A 333 25.13 5.62 15.90
N LEU A 334 24.21 5.71 14.94
CA LEU A 334 23.59 4.55 14.30
C LEU A 334 24.63 3.57 13.78
N GLY A 335 25.67 4.04 13.11
CA GLY A 335 26.71 3.21 12.51
C GLY A 335 27.42 2.29 13.51
N ARG A 336 27.59 2.73 14.76
CA ARG A 336 28.22 1.95 15.85
C ARG A 336 27.25 0.99 16.53
N ASN A 337 25.95 1.23 16.40
CA ASN A 337 24.90 0.55 17.16
C ASN A 337 24.20 -0.54 16.35
N ILE A 338 24.36 -0.61 15.03
CA ILE A 338 23.78 -1.65 14.19
C ILE A 338 24.44 -3.01 14.51
N VAL A 339 23.62 -4.02 14.79
CA VAL A 339 24.04 -5.41 15.03
C VAL A 339 23.58 -6.38 13.96
N THR A 340 22.54 -6.03 13.20
CA THR A 340 22.05 -6.83 12.08
C THR A 340 21.46 -5.93 11.01
N SER A 341 21.52 -6.35 9.75
CA SER A 341 21.07 -5.52 8.62
C SER A 341 20.68 -6.39 7.43
N LYS A 342 19.56 -6.05 6.79
CA LYS A 342 19.07 -6.69 5.56
C LYS A 342 18.43 -5.67 4.65
N ILE A 343 18.75 -5.74 3.37
CA ILE A 343 18.19 -4.87 2.32
C ILE A 343 17.21 -5.67 1.46
N MET A 344 16.17 -5.02 0.96
CA MET A 344 15.36 -5.44 -0.18
C MET A 344 15.25 -4.30 -1.17
N THR A 345 15.42 -4.62 -2.45
CA THR A 345 15.41 -3.69 -3.57
C THR A 345 14.24 -4.00 -4.51
N PRO A 346 13.94 -3.19 -5.53
CA PRO A 346 12.98 -3.56 -6.56
C PRO A 346 13.26 -4.89 -7.27
N LEU A 347 14.52 -5.37 -7.29
CA LEU A 347 14.85 -6.71 -7.79
C LEU A 347 14.21 -7.79 -6.90
N ASP A 348 14.33 -7.66 -5.58
CA ASP A 348 13.72 -8.62 -4.65
C ASP A 348 12.19 -8.65 -4.76
N PHE A 349 11.56 -7.49 -4.98
CA PHE A 349 10.11 -7.43 -5.22
C PHE A 349 9.73 -8.17 -6.51
N ARG A 350 10.50 -8.03 -7.59
CA ARG A 350 10.28 -8.77 -8.83
C ARG A 350 10.50 -10.27 -8.63
N ASP A 351 11.64 -10.66 -8.05
CA ASP A 351 12.12 -12.04 -8.09
C ASP A 351 11.53 -12.91 -6.97
N ARG A 352 11.18 -12.31 -5.83
CA ARG A 352 10.66 -13.04 -4.64
C ARG A 352 9.17 -12.85 -4.43
N LEU A 353 8.59 -11.73 -4.89
CA LEU A 353 7.18 -11.40 -4.68
C LEU A 353 6.39 -11.37 -6.00
N ASN A 354 7.02 -11.74 -7.11
CA ASN A 354 6.40 -11.74 -8.44
C ASN A 354 5.74 -10.39 -8.80
N ALA A 355 6.31 -9.27 -8.30
CA ALA A 355 5.83 -7.94 -8.57
C ALA A 355 6.35 -7.43 -9.92
N PRO A 356 5.51 -7.24 -10.94
CA PRO A 356 5.95 -6.75 -12.23
C PRO A 356 6.73 -5.44 -12.10
N LEU A 357 7.89 -5.36 -12.76
CA LEU A 357 8.80 -4.21 -12.70
C LEU A 357 9.34 -3.89 -11.29
N GLY A 358 9.24 -4.78 -10.34
CA GLY A 358 9.60 -4.52 -8.95
C GLY A 358 8.76 -3.41 -8.29
N ALA A 359 7.55 -3.18 -8.79
CA ALA A 359 6.63 -2.20 -8.25
C ALA A 359 6.11 -2.63 -6.88
N GLY A 360 6.14 -1.72 -5.89
CA GLY A 360 5.77 -2.06 -4.51
C GLY A 360 4.28 -2.38 -4.30
N PHE A 361 3.40 -1.88 -5.20
CA PHE A 361 1.95 -1.93 -5.03
C PHE A 361 1.19 -2.27 -6.34
N GLY A 362 1.87 -2.82 -7.33
CA GLY A 362 1.28 -3.13 -8.64
C GLY A 362 0.90 -1.88 -9.44
N LEU A 363 -0.30 -1.84 -10.03
CA LEU A 363 -0.77 -0.71 -10.84
C LEU A 363 -0.93 0.57 -10.01
N GLU A 364 -0.38 1.70 -10.51
CA GLU A 364 -0.52 3.02 -9.88
C GLU A 364 -2.01 3.41 -9.75
N PRO A 365 -2.48 3.85 -8.56
CA PRO A 365 -3.88 4.21 -8.35
C PRO A 365 -4.20 5.61 -8.91
N ILE A 366 -4.14 5.74 -10.23
CA ILE A 366 -4.62 6.91 -10.97
C ILE A 366 -6.07 6.70 -11.40
N PHE A 367 -6.77 7.79 -11.76
CA PHE A 367 -8.19 7.73 -12.13
C PHE A 367 -8.50 6.64 -13.17
N THR A 368 -7.71 6.57 -14.25
CA THR A 368 -7.88 5.60 -15.34
C THR A 368 -7.44 4.17 -15.01
N GLN A 369 -6.99 3.90 -13.79
CA GLN A 369 -6.58 2.60 -13.28
C GLN A 369 -7.20 2.30 -11.90
N SER A 370 -8.29 2.99 -11.54
CA SER A 370 -9.04 2.80 -10.29
C SER A 370 -10.49 2.41 -10.57
N ALA A 371 -11.17 1.84 -9.58
CA ALA A 371 -12.56 1.38 -9.67
C ALA A 371 -12.78 0.49 -10.91
N TRP A 372 -13.73 0.81 -11.77
CA TRP A 372 -14.05 0.04 -12.99
C TRP A 372 -12.88 -0.11 -13.98
N PHE A 373 -11.91 0.80 -13.96
CA PHE A 373 -10.73 0.72 -14.85
C PHE A 373 -9.65 -0.23 -14.33
N ARG A 374 -9.75 -0.70 -13.10
CA ARG A 374 -8.84 -1.68 -12.49
C ARG A 374 -9.27 -3.10 -12.88
N PRO A 375 -8.38 -4.13 -12.81
CA PRO A 375 -8.82 -5.53 -12.95
C PRO A 375 -9.97 -5.83 -12.00
N HIS A 376 -11.05 -6.42 -12.53
CA HIS A 376 -12.23 -6.75 -11.74
C HIS A 376 -11.98 -7.98 -10.85
N ASN A 377 -12.74 -8.10 -9.77
CA ASN A 377 -12.64 -9.25 -8.86
C ASN A 377 -13.12 -10.55 -9.52
N LYS A 378 -14.04 -10.49 -10.51
CA LYS A 378 -14.30 -11.57 -11.47
C LYS A 378 -13.57 -11.24 -12.75
N SER A 379 -12.75 -12.17 -13.25
CA SER A 379 -12.00 -11.95 -14.50
C SER A 379 -12.91 -11.59 -15.67
N GLU A 380 -12.50 -10.58 -16.45
CA GLU A 380 -13.20 -10.15 -17.65
C GLU A 380 -12.80 -10.97 -18.90
N ASP A 381 -11.74 -11.77 -18.79
CA ASP A 381 -11.19 -12.56 -19.90
C ASP A 381 -11.40 -14.06 -19.73
N ILE A 382 -11.51 -14.58 -18.48
CA ILE A 382 -11.52 -16.02 -18.18
C ILE A 382 -12.65 -16.33 -17.20
N ASP A 383 -13.54 -17.22 -17.57
CA ASP A 383 -14.59 -17.71 -16.68
C ASP A 383 -13.98 -18.52 -15.52
N ASN A 384 -14.63 -18.50 -14.34
CA ASN A 384 -14.20 -19.17 -13.10
C ASN A 384 -12.84 -18.73 -12.55
N LEU A 385 -12.29 -17.64 -13.05
CA LEU A 385 -11.12 -16.97 -12.48
C LEU A 385 -11.56 -15.73 -11.73
N TYR A 386 -11.13 -15.62 -10.48
CA TYR A 386 -11.38 -14.48 -9.61
C TYR A 386 -10.06 -13.89 -9.13
N LEU A 387 -10.06 -12.59 -8.80
CA LEU A 387 -8.90 -11.87 -8.31
C LEU A 387 -9.21 -11.20 -6.98
N VAL A 388 -8.25 -11.26 -6.06
CA VAL A 388 -8.28 -10.57 -4.77
C VAL A 388 -6.96 -9.83 -4.52
N GLY A 389 -6.92 -9.02 -3.50
CA GLY A 389 -5.71 -8.35 -3.04
C GLY A 389 -5.46 -6.99 -3.71
N ALA A 390 -4.21 -6.54 -3.63
CA ALA A 390 -3.81 -5.19 -4.03
C ALA A 390 -3.97 -4.91 -5.53
N GLY A 391 -3.92 -5.94 -6.37
CA GLY A 391 -3.97 -5.81 -7.83
C GLY A 391 -5.35 -5.52 -8.41
N THR A 392 -6.42 -5.77 -7.67
CA THR A 392 -7.82 -5.61 -8.09
C THR A 392 -8.53 -4.50 -7.32
N HIS A 393 -9.83 -4.27 -7.57
CA HIS A 393 -10.65 -3.33 -6.80
C HIS A 393 -10.88 -3.86 -5.36
N PRO A 394 -10.85 -2.98 -4.32
CA PRO A 394 -10.62 -1.54 -4.34
C PRO A 394 -9.15 -1.11 -4.46
N GLY A 395 -8.18 -1.97 -4.17
CA GLY A 395 -6.77 -1.68 -4.35
C GLY A 395 -5.88 -2.04 -3.15
N ALA A 396 -4.69 -1.47 -3.12
CA ALA A 396 -3.68 -1.71 -2.09
C ALA A 396 -4.06 -1.11 -0.72
N GLY A 397 -3.39 -1.56 0.32
CA GLY A 397 -3.65 -1.25 1.72
C GLY A 397 -4.50 -2.35 2.38
N LEU A 398 -4.23 -2.64 3.65
CA LEU A 398 -4.88 -3.74 4.37
C LEU A 398 -6.43 -3.67 4.31
N PRO A 399 -7.07 -2.48 4.55
CA PRO A 399 -8.53 -2.38 4.42
C PRO A 399 -9.02 -2.69 2.99
N GLY A 400 -8.31 -2.21 1.97
CA GLY A 400 -8.66 -2.47 0.56
C GLY A 400 -8.52 -3.94 0.18
N VAL A 401 -7.44 -4.58 0.62
CA VAL A 401 -7.19 -6.01 0.37
C VAL A 401 -8.27 -6.88 1.01
N LEU A 402 -8.66 -6.62 2.26
CA LEU A 402 -9.74 -7.33 2.95
C LEU A 402 -11.10 -7.07 2.28
N SER A 403 -11.37 -5.83 1.86
CA SER A 403 -12.59 -5.51 1.11
C SER A 403 -12.66 -6.24 -0.23
N SER A 404 -11.52 -6.45 -0.90
CA SER A 404 -11.49 -7.23 -2.14
C SER A 404 -11.90 -8.70 -1.93
N ALA A 405 -11.58 -9.29 -0.77
CA ALA A 405 -12.04 -10.62 -0.39
C ALA A 405 -13.56 -10.63 -0.11
N ARG A 406 -14.09 -9.60 0.58
CA ARG A 406 -15.56 -9.48 0.78
C ARG A 406 -16.34 -9.32 -0.52
N ILE A 407 -15.74 -8.76 -1.57
CA ILE A 407 -16.37 -8.68 -2.89
C ILE A 407 -16.59 -10.08 -3.46
N LEU A 408 -15.75 -11.07 -3.14
CA LEU A 408 -15.94 -12.44 -3.64
C LEU A 408 -17.28 -13.04 -3.21
N ASP A 409 -17.77 -12.74 -2.01
CA ASP A 409 -19.10 -13.18 -1.54
C ASP A 409 -20.23 -12.72 -2.47
N LYS A 410 -20.00 -11.65 -3.24
CA LYS A 410 -20.99 -11.07 -4.16
C LYS A 410 -20.85 -11.52 -5.61
N VAL A 411 -19.69 -12.08 -5.98
CA VAL A 411 -19.38 -12.40 -7.39
C VAL A 411 -19.08 -13.88 -7.63
N VAL A 412 -18.73 -14.64 -6.59
CA VAL A 412 -18.57 -16.09 -6.66
C VAL A 412 -19.97 -16.73 -6.57
N PRO A 413 -20.32 -17.64 -7.47
CA PRO A 413 -21.60 -18.34 -7.39
C PRO A 413 -21.65 -19.29 -6.19
N ASP A 414 -22.83 -19.52 -5.65
CA ASP A 414 -23.06 -20.50 -4.60
C ASP A 414 -22.54 -21.88 -5.01
N ALA A 415 -22.03 -22.63 -4.03
CA ALA A 415 -21.62 -24.01 -4.24
C ALA A 415 -22.84 -24.87 -4.72
N ARG A 416 -22.69 -25.47 -5.88
CA ARG A 416 -23.68 -26.46 -6.34
C ARG A 416 -23.29 -27.81 -5.75
N ILE A 417 -24.16 -28.36 -4.88
CA ILE A 417 -24.04 -29.75 -4.47
C ILE A 417 -24.27 -30.58 -5.73
N ARG A 418 -23.26 -31.26 -6.24
CA ARG A 418 -23.46 -32.30 -7.25
C ARG A 418 -24.18 -33.45 -6.56
N ALA A 419 -25.43 -33.68 -6.95
CA ALA A 419 -26.19 -34.81 -6.51
C ALA A 419 -25.60 -36.11 -7.04
#